data_2f198700130b5f3f0e3897f058e85a65
#
_entry.id   2f198700130b5f3f0e3897f058e85a65
#
_cell.length_a   1.000
_cell.length_b   1.000
_cell.length_c   1.000
_cell.angle_alpha   90.00
_cell.angle_beta   90.00
_cell.angle_gamma   90.00
#
_symmetry.space_group_name_H-M   'P 1'
#
loop_
_entity.id
_entity.type
_entity.pdbx_description
1 polymer ?
#
loop_
_entity_poly.entity_id
_entity_poly.type
_entity_poly.pdbx_seq_one_letter_code
_entity_poly.pdbx_strand_id
1 'polypeptide(L)'
;MKKILLILVGGLFALSLWSCALQTRSSEHTEGKISVVATIFPLYDFARAVVGDNAELTVLLKPGAEIHSFEPTPTDIIKIQNADLLLYVGGESEVWMTRILDSIEENGPRVLMLMDSVQALEEEVVEGMVLEEEDDEDESEEIDLDEHIWTAPANAILIVNAICEALSEVDPAQGELYHANAAAYCEQIEALDKEFKEIVVGAPRKLLVFGDRFPFRYFVHEYGLAYQAAFPGCSTDTEPTAKTIAFLIDTVRDNEIPYIYYIELSNRNVADAICEQTGAELLLFHSCQQISQNDFESGATYVTLMRQNAENLRKGLY
;
A
#
# COMPACT_ATOMS: atom_id res chain seq x y z
N MET A 1 -65.92 33.32 -25.70
CA MET A 1 -64.66 32.87 -26.26
C MET A 1 -63.44 33.35 -25.50
N LYS A 2 -63.46 34.47 -24.71
CA LYS A 2 -62.26 34.95 -23.94
C LYS A 2 -61.96 34.19 -22.62
N LYS A 3 -62.90 33.42 -22.04
CA LYS A 3 -62.72 32.67 -20.80
C LYS A 3 -62.11 31.26 -20.95
N ILE A 4 -62.21 30.70 -22.15
CA ILE A 4 -61.61 29.37 -22.45
C ILE A 4 -60.13 29.46 -22.76
N LEU A 5 -59.63 30.61 -23.28
CA LEU A 5 -58.22 30.83 -23.58
C LEU A 5 -57.34 31.00 -22.33
N LEU A 6 -57.89 31.47 -21.21
CA LEU A 6 -57.15 31.67 -19.95
C LEU A 6 -56.84 30.34 -19.18
N ILE A 7 -57.67 29.30 -19.42
CA ILE A 7 -57.50 28.00 -18.75
C ILE A 7 -56.43 27.15 -19.47
N LEU A 8 -56.29 27.31 -20.78
CA LEU A 8 -55.25 26.61 -21.56
C LEU A 8 -53.81 27.15 -21.36
N VAL A 9 -53.63 28.43 -21.03
CA VAL A 9 -52.34 29.02 -20.73
C VAL A 9 -51.89 28.70 -19.31
N GLY A 10 -52.80 28.53 -18.35
CA GLY A 10 -52.49 28.13 -16.96
C GLY A 10 -52.05 26.67 -16.84
N GLY A 11 -52.56 25.79 -17.72
CA GLY A 11 -52.20 24.36 -17.75
C GLY A 11 -50.80 24.05 -18.31
N LEU A 12 -50.31 24.89 -19.22
CA LEU A 12 -48.96 24.70 -19.80
C LEU A 12 -47.84 25.19 -18.86
N PHE A 13 -48.14 26.09 -17.90
CA PHE A 13 -47.11 26.60 -16.95
C PHE A 13 -46.92 25.68 -15.73
N ALA A 14 -47.89 24.80 -15.43
CA ALA A 14 -47.80 23.85 -14.33
C ALA A 14 -47.00 22.57 -14.68
N LEU A 15 -46.81 22.28 -15.96
CA LEU A 15 -46.06 21.11 -16.44
C LEU A 15 -44.56 21.35 -16.59
N SER A 16 -44.10 22.62 -16.50
CA SER A 16 -42.69 22.97 -16.65
C SER A 16 -41.87 23.02 -15.35
N LEU A 17 -42.50 22.77 -14.19
CA LEU A 17 -41.84 22.83 -12.87
C LEU A 17 -41.48 21.44 -12.28
N TRP A 18 -41.74 20.34 -12.98
CA TRP A 18 -41.45 19.00 -12.48
C TRP A 18 -40.27 18.32 -13.22
N SER A 19 -39.48 19.08 -13.97
CA SER A 19 -38.30 18.58 -14.68
C SER A 19 -36.98 18.98 -14.05
N CYS A 20 -36.98 19.32 -12.74
CA CYS A 20 -35.73 19.62 -12.01
C CYS A 20 -35.65 18.77 -10.76
N ALA A 21 -35.38 17.47 -10.91
CA ALA A 21 -34.85 16.64 -9.83
C ALA A 21 -34.46 15.26 -10.35
N LEU A 22 -33.59 15.21 -11.34
CA LEU A 22 -32.70 14.09 -11.58
C LEU A 22 -31.41 14.71 -12.17
N GLN A 23 -30.68 15.39 -11.30
CA GLN A 23 -29.29 15.70 -11.58
C GLN A 23 -28.55 14.39 -11.36
N THR A 24 -28.59 13.52 -12.37
CA THR A 24 -27.66 12.40 -12.48
C THR A 24 -26.26 12.99 -12.40
N ARG A 25 -25.53 12.56 -11.41
CA ARG A 25 -24.10 12.75 -11.23
C ARG A 25 -23.44 12.31 -12.54
N SER A 26 -23.13 13.25 -13.43
CA SER A 26 -22.29 12.96 -14.58
C SER A 26 -20.84 13.00 -14.08
N SER A 27 -20.38 11.88 -13.55
CA SER A 27 -18.95 11.61 -13.57
C SER A 27 -18.53 11.57 -15.04
N GLU A 28 -17.44 12.25 -15.39
CA GLU A 28 -16.75 12.08 -16.68
C GLU A 28 -16.08 10.67 -16.71
N HIS A 29 -16.89 9.62 -16.54
CA HIS A 29 -16.43 8.25 -16.71
C HIS A 29 -16.46 7.88 -18.19
N THR A 30 -15.44 7.20 -18.65
CA THR A 30 -15.48 6.50 -19.94
C THR A 30 -16.72 5.59 -19.92
N GLU A 31 -17.63 5.77 -20.88
CA GLU A 31 -18.95 5.11 -20.85
C GLU A 31 -18.82 3.61 -20.47
N GLY A 32 -19.30 3.25 -19.29
CA GLY A 32 -19.47 1.87 -18.85
C GLY A 32 -18.36 1.28 -18.00
N LYS A 33 -17.31 2.03 -17.60
CA LYS A 33 -16.26 1.54 -16.69
C LYS A 33 -16.45 2.10 -15.27
N ILE A 34 -16.22 1.26 -14.25
CA ILE A 34 -16.15 1.71 -12.86
C ILE A 34 -14.85 2.47 -12.60
N SER A 35 -14.87 3.37 -11.62
CA SER A 35 -13.72 4.14 -11.15
C SER A 35 -13.24 3.58 -9.81
N VAL A 36 -11.97 3.20 -9.74
CA VAL A 36 -11.32 2.67 -8.54
C VAL A 36 -10.16 3.58 -8.16
N VAL A 37 -10.15 4.03 -6.91
CA VAL A 37 -9.07 4.82 -6.33
C VAL A 37 -8.33 3.96 -5.31
N ALA A 38 -7.02 3.85 -5.45
CA ALA A 38 -6.12 3.21 -4.50
C ALA A 38 -5.15 4.24 -3.92
N THR A 39 -4.84 4.15 -2.63
CA THR A 39 -3.94 5.11 -1.98
C THR A 39 -2.50 4.89 -2.39
N ILE A 40 -2.02 3.66 -2.41
CA ILE A 40 -0.62 3.30 -2.65
C ILE A 40 -0.47 2.26 -3.77
N PHE A 41 0.76 2.06 -4.22
CA PHE A 41 1.08 1.20 -5.36
C PHE A 41 0.61 -0.26 -5.21
N PRO A 42 0.83 -1.00 -4.10
CA PRO A 42 0.42 -2.40 -4.05
C PRO A 42 -1.08 -2.58 -4.23
N LEU A 43 -1.91 -1.71 -3.66
CA LEU A 43 -3.37 -1.76 -3.81
C LEU A 43 -3.80 -1.46 -5.26
N TYR A 44 -3.12 -0.49 -5.88
CA TYR A 44 -3.31 -0.18 -7.30
C TYR A 44 -2.96 -1.39 -8.19
N ASP A 45 -1.82 -2.05 -7.93
CA ASP A 45 -1.37 -3.20 -8.71
C ASP A 45 -2.29 -4.41 -8.56
N PHE A 46 -2.74 -4.69 -7.33
CA PHE A 46 -3.69 -5.76 -7.06
C PHE A 46 -5.04 -5.50 -7.74
N ALA A 47 -5.56 -4.27 -7.63
CA ALA A 47 -6.78 -3.90 -8.34
C ALA A 47 -6.61 -4.02 -9.86
N ARG A 48 -5.47 -3.53 -10.41
CA ARG A 48 -5.12 -3.64 -11.84
C ARG A 48 -5.11 -5.09 -12.31
N ALA A 49 -4.52 -5.99 -11.52
CA ALA A 49 -4.48 -7.42 -11.86
C ALA A 49 -5.87 -8.04 -11.90
N VAL A 50 -6.79 -7.61 -11.04
CA VAL A 50 -8.16 -8.13 -10.96
C VAL A 50 -9.04 -7.56 -12.07
N VAL A 51 -9.06 -6.23 -12.28
CA VAL A 51 -9.98 -5.60 -13.23
C VAL A 51 -9.52 -5.70 -14.69
N GLY A 52 -8.21 -5.87 -14.93
CA GLY A 52 -7.64 -5.74 -16.28
C GLY A 52 -7.96 -4.37 -16.89
N ASP A 53 -8.56 -4.35 -18.08
CA ASP A 53 -8.95 -3.14 -18.80
C ASP A 53 -10.38 -2.64 -18.49
N ASN A 54 -11.08 -3.24 -17.49
CA ASN A 54 -12.51 -3.00 -17.28
C ASN A 54 -12.83 -1.89 -16.26
N ALA A 55 -11.83 -1.25 -15.67
CA ALA A 55 -12.00 -0.13 -14.74
C ALA A 55 -11.06 1.03 -15.08
N GLU A 56 -11.39 2.21 -14.57
CA GLU A 56 -10.49 3.36 -14.50
C GLU A 56 -9.79 3.34 -13.13
N LEU A 57 -8.48 3.11 -13.14
CA LEU A 57 -7.68 3.03 -11.92
C LEU A 57 -6.91 4.32 -11.68
N THR A 58 -6.96 4.80 -10.45
CA THR A 58 -6.15 5.94 -9.98
C THR A 58 -5.35 5.51 -8.75
N VAL A 59 -4.04 5.76 -8.76
CA VAL A 59 -3.21 5.73 -7.54
C VAL A 59 -3.02 7.16 -7.04
N LEU A 60 -3.25 7.39 -5.74
CA LEU A 60 -3.11 8.72 -5.13
C LEU A 60 -1.64 9.08 -4.90
N LEU A 61 -0.90 8.18 -4.26
CA LEU A 61 0.55 8.34 -4.09
C LEU A 61 1.24 8.12 -5.43
N LYS A 62 1.65 9.22 -6.05
CA LYS A 62 2.29 9.17 -7.38
C LYS A 62 3.64 8.47 -7.31
N PRO A 63 4.05 7.76 -8.39
CA PRO A 63 5.39 7.19 -8.48
C PRO A 63 6.49 8.20 -8.14
N GLY A 64 7.41 7.80 -7.27
CA GLY A 64 8.50 8.63 -6.77
C GLY A 64 8.13 9.59 -5.63
N ALA A 65 6.88 9.61 -5.18
CA ALA A 65 6.47 10.41 -4.03
C ALA A 65 6.71 9.67 -2.71
N GLU A 66 6.98 10.44 -1.65
CA GLU A 66 7.18 9.94 -0.27
C GLU A 66 5.83 9.88 0.46
N ILE A 67 5.52 8.72 1.09
CA ILE A 67 4.23 8.51 1.73
C ILE A 67 4.05 9.32 3.01
N HIS A 68 5.09 9.43 3.84
CA HIS A 68 5.00 10.13 5.14
C HIS A 68 4.79 11.65 5.00
N SER A 69 5.05 12.22 3.82
CA SER A 69 4.78 13.63 3.51
C SER A 69 3.57 13.81 2.60
N PHE A 70 2.81 12.75 2.32
CA PHE A 70 1.68 12.82 1.40
C PHE A 70 0.48 13.51 2.06
N GLU A 71 -0.01 14.55 1.41
CA GLU A 71 -1.29 15.18 1.71
C GLU A 71 -2.16 15.21 0.46
N PRO A 72 -3.42 14.73 0.53
CA PRO A 72 -4.31 14.72 -0.63
C PRO A 72 -4.66 16.14 -1.06
N THR A 73 -4.55 16.39 -2.36
CA THR A 73 -5.00 17.67 -2.95
C THR A 73 -6.53 17.72 -3.02
N PRO A 74 -7.14 18.92 -3.16
CA PRO A 74 -8.59 19.02 -3.41
C PRO A 74 -9.06 18.20 -4.62
N THR A 75 -8.21 18.04 -5.64
CA THR A 75 -8.51 17.19 -6.79
C THR A 75 -8.55 15.72 -6.43
N ASP A 76 -7.67 15.26 -5.54
CA ASP A 76 -7.66 13.86 -5.08
C ASP A 76 -8.89 13.57 -4.22
N ILE A 77 -9.31 14.52 -3.36
CA ILE A 77 -10.55 14.40 -2.58
C ILE A 77 -11.76 14.26 -3.51
N ILE A 78 -11.83 15.05 -4.58
CA ILE A 78 -12.90 14.95 -5.58
C ILE A 78 -12.89 13.59 -6.27
N LYS A 79 -11.72 13.04 -6.61
CA LYS A 79 -11.61 11.70 -7.20
C LYS A 79 -12.09 10.63 -6.23
N ILE A 80 -11.68 10.70 -4.97
CA ILE A 80 -12.14 9.77 -3.92
C ILE A 80 -13.66 9.81 -3.81
N GLN A 81 -14.26 11.00 -3.67
CA GLN A 81 -15.70 11.15 -3.50
C GLN A 81 -16.51 10.66 -4.71
N ASN A 82 -15.95 10.68 -5.90
CA ASN A 82 -16.60 10.26 -7.13
C ASN A 82 -16.25 8.83 -7.58
N ALA A 83 -15.38 8.14 -6.87
CA ALA A 83 -15.05 6.75 -7.18
C ALA A 83 -16.23 5.81 -6.89
N ASP A 84 -16.25 4.65 -7.55
CA ASP A 84 -17.14 3.55 -7.20
C ASP A 84 -16.53 2.70 -6.08
N LEU A 85 -15.20 2.59 -6.03
CA LEU A 85 -14.47 1.87 -4.98
C LEU A 85 -13.23 2.66 -4.55
N LEU A 86 -13.07 2.80 -3.23
CA LEU A 86 -11.88 3.34 -2.57
C LEU A 86 -11.16 2.21 -1.84
N LEU A 87 -9.87 2.04 -2.16
CA LEU A 87 -8.96 1.09 -1.50
C LEU A 87 -7.91 1.88 -0.71
N TYR A 88 -7.81 1.61 0.59
CA TYR A 88 -6.78 2.19 1.44
C TYR A 88 -6.30 1.15 2.46
N VAL A 89 -5.10 1.34 2.99
CA VAL A 89 -4.52 0.37 3.93
C VAL A 89 -5.19 0.47 5.28
N GLY A 90 -5.27 1.67 5.82
CA GLY A 90 -5.50 1.96 7.22
C GLY A 90 -4.16 1.98 7.97
N GLY A 91 -4.08 2.72 9.06
CA GLY A 91 -2.85 2.88 9.84
C GLY A 91 -2.39 4.34 9.87
N GLU A 92 -1.23 4.56 10.47
CA GLU A 92 -0.75 5.91 10.80
C GLU A 92 -0.37 6.75 9.58
N SER A 93 0.21 6.16 8.55
CA SER A 93 0.57 6.89 7.34
C SER A 93 -0.66 7.41 6.57
N GLU A 94 -1.85 6.91 6.88
CA GLU A 94 -3.11 7.28 6.26
C GLU A 94 -4.12 7.94 7.23
N VAL A 95 -3.69 8.47 8.38
CA VAL A 95 -4.55 9.21 9.34
C VAL A 95 -5.35 10.33 8.67
N TRP A 96 -4.80 10.96 7.63
CA TRP A 96 -5.50 11.95 6.82
C TRP A 96 -6.80 11.41 6.18
N MET A 97 -6.91 10.09 5.97
CA MET A 97 -8.09 9.45 5.40
C MET A 97 -9.32 9.59 6.32
N THR A 98 -9.15 9.60 7.64
CA THR A 98 -10.27 9.72 8.60
C THR A 98 -11.17 10.92 8.29
N ARG A 99 -10.57 12.10 8.02
CA ARG A 99 -11.33 13.31 7.69
C ARG A 99 -12.06 13.22 6.36
N ILE A 100 -11.51 12.47 5.41
CA ILE A 100 -12.15 12.25 4.11
C ILE A 100 -13.33 11.29 4.27
N LEU A 101 -13.13 10.19 5.01
CA LEU A 101 -14.19 9.22 5.30
C LEU A 101 -15.39 9.87 5.99
N ASP A 102 -15.14 10.75 6.97
CA ASP A 102 -16.19 11.52 7.65
C ASP A 102 -16.97 12.45 6.70
N SER A 103 -16.39 12.83 5.58
CA SER A 103 -17.00 13.70 4.57
C SER A 103 -17.70 12.95 3.43
N ILE A 104 -17.57 11.62 3.37
CA ILE A 104 -18.19 10.79 2.34
C ILE A 104 -19.70 10.75 2.58
N GLU A 105 -20.47 11.14 1.56
CA GLU A 105 -21.94 11.10 1.61
C GLU A 105 -22.46 9.65 1.53
N GLU A 106 -23.72 9.43 1.92
CA GLU A 106 -24.39 8.13 1.91
C GLU A 106 -24.34 7.41 0.54
N ASN A 107 -24.20 8.16 -0.56
CA ASN A 107 -24.05 7.65 -1.92
C ASN A 107 -22.57 7.73 -2.42
N GLY A 108 -21.59 7.79 -1.52
CA GLY A 108 -20.17 7.82 -1.86
C GLY A 108 -19.65 6.46 -2.35
N PRO A 109 -18.32 6.32 -2.49
CA PRO A 109 -17.69 5.08 -2.90
C PRO A 109 -17.93 3.94 -1.90
N ARG A 110 -17.91 2.71 -2.39
CA ARG A 110 -17.65 1.57 -1.53
C ARG A 110 -16.22 1.74 -0.97
N VAL A 111 -16.07 1.70 0.34
CA VAL A 111 -14.76 1.86 1.00
C VAL A 111 -14.28 0.49 1.49
N LEU A 112 -13.03 0.14 1.20
CA LEU A 112 -12.37 -1.07 1.69
C LEU A 112 -11.06 -0.71 2.38
N MET A 113 -11.01 -0.93 3.70
CA MET A 113 -9.78 -0.88 4.50
C MET A 113 -9.11 -2.25 4.47
N LEU A 114 -7.87 -2.31 4.00
CA LEU A 114 -7.20 -3.60 3.74
C LEU A 114 -6.64 -4.24 5.00
N MET A 115 -6.33 -3.47 6.04
CA MET A 115 -5.94 -4.03 7.34
C MET A 115 -7.00 -4.95 7.92
N ASP A 116 -8.29 -4.72 7.64
CA ASP A 116 -9.39 -5.60 8.06
C ASP A 116 -9.34 -7.00 7.40
N SER A 117 -8.57 -7.15 6.32
CA SER A 117 -8.49 -8.40 5.57
C SER A 117 -7.43 -9.37 6.12
N VAL A 118 -6.61 -8.94 7.08
CA VAL A 118 -5.48 -9.70 7.60
C VAL A 118 -5.45 -9.71 9.12
N GLN A 119 -4.69 -10.62 9.71
CA GLN A 119 -4.38 -10.53 11.14
C GLN A 119 -3.27 -9.50 11.33
N ALA A 120 -3.60 -8.36 11.93
CA ALA A 120 -2.64 -7.31 12.20
C ALA A 120 -1.57 -7.77 13.21
N LEU A 121 -0.33 -7.32 13.02
CA LEU A 121 0.79 -7.49 13.93
C LEU A 121 1.15 -6.14 14.53
N GLU A 122 1.57 -6.15 15.79
CA GLU A 122 2.16 -4.98 16.43
C GLU A 122 3.49 -4.62 15.78
N GLU A 123 3.76 -3.31 15.67
CA GLU A 123 5.09 -2.83 15.31
C GLU A 123 6.12 -3.32 16.34
N GLU A 124 7.32 -3.61 15.90
CA GLU A 124 8.36 -4.16 16.76
C GLU A 124 9.61 -3.27 16.72
N VAL A 125 10.03 -2.81 17.88
CA VAL A 125 11.31 -2.14 18.07
C VAL A 125 12.32 -3.18 18.55
N VAL A 126 13.33 -3.50 17.70
CA VAL A 126 14.34 -4.49 18.01
C VAL A 126 15.55 -3.86 18.72
N GLU A 127 16.40 -4.72 19.34
CA GLU A 127 17.62 -4.28 20.00
C GLU A 127 18.49 -3.43 19.05
N GLY A 128 18.94 -2.27 19.55
CA GLY A 128 19.76 -1.33 18.77
C GLY A 128 18.99 -0.21 18.07
N MET A 129 17.69 -0.35 17.83
CA MET A 129 16.85 0.76 17.50
C MET A 129 16.68 1.65 18.74
N VAL A 130 17.15 2.87 18.65
CA VAL A 130 16.97 3.86 19.73
C VAL A 130 15.98 4.89 19.21
N LEU A 131 14.78 4.85 19.72
CA LEU A 131 13.82 5.94 19.54
C LEU A 131 14.31 7.12 20.38
N GLU A 132 14.21 8.35 19.89
CA GLU A 132 14.37 9.54 20.72
C GLU A 132 13.22 9.50 21.73
N GLU A 133 13.53 9.46 23.03
CA GLU A 133 12.52 9.56 24.09
C GLU A 133 11.91 10.96 23.98
N GLU A 134 10.73 11.10 23.42
CA GLU A 134 9.91 12.28 23.65
C GLU A 134 9.45 12.23 25.12
N ASP A 135 9.80 13.26 25.90
CA ASP A 135 9.48 13.42 27.33
C ASP A 135 7.95 13.65 27.56
N ASP A 136 7.07 12.97 26.85
CA ASP A 136 5.63 13.06 27.06
C ASP A 136 5.16 11.95 28.02
N GLU A 137 5.04 12.32 29.30
CA GLU A 137 4.58 11.48 30.42
C GLU A 137 3.09 11.05 30.35
N ASP A 138 2.40 11.21 29.21
CA ASP A 138 0.95 10.98 29.07
C ASP A 138 0.57 10.05 27.89
N GLU A 139 1.48 9.20 27.41
CA GLU A 139 1.10 8.22 26.40
C GLU A 139 0.24 7.11 27.02
N SER A 140 -1.06 7.13 26.66
CA SER A 140 -1.88 5.91 26.65
C SER A 140 -1.10 4.87 25.81
N GLU A 141 -0.92 3.65 26.33
CA GLU A 141 -0.36 2.51 25.59
C GLU A 141 -1.26 2.18 24.39
N GLU A 142 -1.30 3.05 23.38
CA GLU A 142 -1.90 2.69 22.09
C GLU A 142 -0.93 1.75 21.40
N ILE A 143 -1.39 0.54 21.14
CA ILE A 143 -0.63 -0.49 20.45
C ILE A 143 -0.56 -0.09 18.98
N ASP A 144 0.62 0.31 18.53
CA ASP A 144 0.83 0.63 17.11
C ASP A 144 0.85 -0.66 16.28
N LEU A 145 -0.02 -0.73 15.30
CA LEU A 145 -0.09 -1.86 14.37
C LEU A 145 0.74 -1.56 13.12
N ASP A 146 1.60 -2.49 12.74
CA ASP A 146 2.36 -2.37 11.49
C ASP A 146 1.40 -2.40 10.29
N GLU A 147 1.47 -1.39 9.46
CA GLU A 147 0.57 -1.20 8.30
C GLU A 147 1.06 -1.88 7.02
N HIS A 148 2.29 -2.43 7.00
CA HIS A 148 2.92 -3.00 5.79
C HIS A 148 2.44 -4.43 5.49
N ILE A 149 1.13 -4.64 5.57
CA ILE A 149 0.45 -5.94 5.51
C ILE A 149 0.73 -6.75 4.24
N TRP A 150 0.96 -6.09 3.11
CA TRP A 150 1.18 -6.71 1.80
C TRP A 150 2.58 -7.33 1.65
N THR A 151 3.51 -7.04 2.54
CA THR A 151 4.90 -7.51 2.43
C THR A 151 5.03 -9.03 2.61
N ALA A 152 4.09 -9.69 3.29
CA ALA A 152 3.97 -11.13 3.28
C ALA A 152 3.09 -11.59 2.10
N PRO A 153 3.57 -12.45 1.20
CA PRO A 153 2.79 -13.00 0.09
C PRO A 153 1.47 -13.66 0.52
N ALA A 154 1.43 -14.32 1.68
CA ALA A 154 0.21 -14.91 2.21
C ALA A 154 -0.88 -13.83 2.47
N ASN A 155 -0.51 -12.70 3.04
CA ASN A 155 -1.41 -11.58 3.23
C ASN A 155 -1.81 -10.92 1.89
N ALA A 156 -0.87 -10.79 0.95
CA ALA A 156 -1.17 -10.25 -0.37
C ALA A 156 -2.28 -11.05 -1.09
N ILE A 157 -2.32 -12.37 -0.92
CA ILE A 157 -3.40 -13.23 -1.44
C ILE A 157 -4.75 -12.87 -0.77
N LEU A 158 -4.78 -12.68 0.54
CA LEU A 158 -5.99 -12.27 1.25
C LEU A 158 -6.49 -10.90 0.77
N ILE A 159 -5.58 -9.96 0.58
CA ILE A 159 -5.86 -8.61 0.08
C ILE A 159 -6.43 -8.66 -1.36
N VAL A 160 -5.79 -9.42 -2.26
CA VAL A 160 -6.29 -9.60 -3.65
C VAL A 160 -7.71 -10.15 -3.65
N ASN A 161 -7.99 -11.15 -2.81
CA ASN A 161 -9.33 -11.71 -2.70
C ASN A 161 -10.34 -10.69 -2.14
N ALA A 162 -9.99 -9.93 -1.11
CA ALA A 162 -10.87 -8.88 -0.56
C ALA A 162 -11.18 -7.78 -1.61
N ILE A 163 -10.18 -7.39 -2.40
CA ILE A 163 -10.35 -6.44 -3.52
C ILE A 163 -11.27 -7.06 -4.59
N CYS A 164 -11.11 -8.34 -4.93
CA CYS A 164 -11.95 -9.02 -5.91
C CYS A 164 -13.43 -9.05 -5.47
N GLU A 165 -13.71 -9.35 -4.21
CA GLU A 165 -15.08 -9.32 -3.68
C GLU A 165 -15.67 -7.90 -3.73
N ALA A 166 -14.93 -6.89 -3.28
CA ALA A 166 -15.40 -5.49 -3.33
C ALA A 166 -15.67 -5.01 -4.76
N LEU A 167 -14.81 -5.38 -5.72
CA LEU A 167 -15.00 -5.10 -7.14
C LEU A 167 -16.24 -5.80 -7.70
N SER A 168 -16.47 -7.04 -7.31
CA SER A 168 -17.65 -7.82 -7.74
C SER A 168 -18.95 -7.27 -7.15
N GLU A 169 -18.91 -6.62 -5.97
CA GLU A 169 -20.06 -5.93 -5.37
C GLU A 169 -20.41 -4.66 -6.16
N VAL A 170 -19.42 -3.86 -6.61
CA VAL A 170 -19.67 -2.60 -7.32
C VAL A 170 -19.91 -2.79 -8.81
N ASP A 171 -19.39 -3.87 -9.39
CA ASP A 171 -19.58 -4.25 -10.80
C ASP A 171 -19.92 -5.73 -10.97
N PRO A 172 -21.13 -6.16 -10.58
CA PRO A 172 -21.53 -7.58 -10.66
C PRO A 172 -21.51 -8.15 -12.07
N ALA A 173 -21.57 -7.32 -13.10
CA ALA A 173 -21.55 -7.77 -14.49
C ALA A 173 -20.20 -8.38 -14.90
N GLN A 174 -19.12 -7.97 -14.25
CA GLN A 174 -17.76 -8.44 -14.49
C GLN A 174 -17.26 -9.44 -13.43
N GLY A 175 -18.06 -9.78 -12.42
CA GLY A 175 -17.66 -10.59 -11.27
C GLY A 175 -16.96 -11.91 -11.65
N GLU A 176 -17.46 -12.67 -12.63
CA GLU A 176 -16.82 -13.91 -13.09
C GLU A 176 -15.41 -13.66 -13.64
N LEU A 177 -15.22 -12.57 -14.38
CA LEU A 177 -13.91 -12.19 -14.90
C LEU A 177 -12.97 -11.78 -13.77
N TYR A 178 -13.44 -10.98 -12.81
CA TYR A 178 -12.65 -10.55 -11.67
C TYR A 178 -12.17 -11.74 -10.84
N HIS A 179 -13.02 -12.70 -10.53
CA HIS A 179 -12.64 -13.94 -9.84
C HIS A 179 -11.62 -14.77 -10.63
N ALA A 180 -11.77 -14.89 -11.94
CA ALA A 180 -10.80 -15.60 -12.78
C ALA A 180 -9.43 -14.92 -12.78
N ASN A 181 -9.39 -13.58 -12.89
CA ASN A 181 -8.16 -12.81 -12.88
C ASN A 181 -7.49 -12.84 -11.49
N ALA A 182 -8.26 -12.68 -10.42
CA ALA A 182 -7.77 -12.78 -9.04
C ALA A 182 -7.13 -14.13 -8.77
N ALA A 183 -7.79 -15.24 -9.16
CA ALA A 183 -7.25 -16.57 -9.02
C ALA A 183 -5.91 -16.73 -9.76
N ALA A 184 -5.82 -16.27 -11.01
CA ALA A 184 -4.59 -16.33 -11.80
C ALA A 184 -3.45 -15.47 -11.21
N TYR A 185 -3.77 -14.37 -10.57
CA TYR A 185 -2.78 -13.53 -9.88
C TYR A 185 -2.33 -14.15 -8.56
N CYS A 186 -3.26 -14.70 -7.78
CA CYS A 186 -2.96 -15.43 -6.56
C CYS A 186 -2.03 -16.63 -6.82
N GLU A 187 -2.23 -17.39 -7.91
CA GLU A 187 -1.30 -18.48 -8.29
C GLU A 187 0.14 -17.99 -8.49
N GLN A 188 0.34 -16.77 -9.01
CA GLN A 188 1.68 -16.19 -9.15
C GLN A 188 2.27 -15.81 -7.80
N ILE A 189 1.45 -15.30 -6.86
CA ILE A 189 1.87 -14.96 -5.50
C ILE A 189 2.17 -16.22 -4.69
N GLU A 190 1.38 -17.29 -4.84
CA GLU A 190 1.64 -18.59 -4.22
C GLU A 190 2.98 -19.20 -4.68
N ALA A 191 3.30 -19.08 -5.98
CA ALA A 191 4.57 -19.54 -6.50
C ALA A 191 5.76 -18.74 -5.91
N LEU A 192 5.56 -17.45 -5.69
CA LEU A 192 6.52 -16.56 -5.03
C LEU A 192 6.72 -16.92 -3.56
N ASP A 193 5.61 -17.13 -2.82
CA ASP A 193 5.64 -17.57 -1.41
C ASP A 193 6.42 -18.88 -1.25
N LYS A 194 6.18 -19.82 -2.13
CA LYS A 194 6.91 -21.09 -2.15
C LYS A 194 8.41 -20.86 -2.39
N GLU A 195 8.78 -19.97 -3.31
CA GLU A 195 10.19 -19.63 -3.57
C GLU A 195 10.86 -19.05 -2.33
N PHE A 196 10.21 -18.11 -1.61
CA PHE A 196 10.73 -17.57 -0.36
C PHE A 196 10.91 -18.67 0.71
N LYS A 197 9.94 -19.55 0.89
CA LYS A 197 10.03 -20.69 1.82
C LYS A 197 11.22 -21.60 1.48
N GLU A 198 11.44 -21.91 0.22
CA GLU A 198 12.57 -22.73 -0.23
C GLU A 198 13.92 -22.03 0.04
N ILE A 199 14.03 -20.72 -0.23
CA ILE A 199 15.23 -19.93 0.06
C ILE A 199 15.52 -19.97 1.57
N VAL A 200 14.53 -19.66 2.39
CA VAL A 200 14.72 -19.54 3.83
C VAL A 200 15.03 -20.89 4.47
N VAL A 201 14.34 -21.98 4.10
CA VAL A 201 14.59 -23.31 4.69
C VAL A 201 16.04 -23.75 4.50
N GLY A 202 16.62 -23.53 3.31
CA GLY A 202 17.99 -23.94 2.98
C GLY A 202 19.09 -22.98 3.45
N ALA A 203 18.74 -21.80 3.89
CA ALA A 203 19.71 -20.75 4.15
C ALA A 203 20.54 -20.98 5.43
N PRO A 204 21.87 -20.82 5.39
CA PRO A 204 22.75 -20.89 6.56
C PRO A 204 22.56 -19.72 7.52
N ARG A 205 22.12 -18.56 7.03
CA ARG A 205 21.82 -17.36 7.83
C ARG A 205 20.34 -17.12 7.90
N LYS A 206 19.88 -16.49 8.98
CA LYS A 206 18.48 -16.10 9.21
C LYS A 206 18.34 -14.64 9.64
N LEU A 207 19.45 -13.91 9.67
CA LEU A 207 19.49 -12.51 10.10
C LEU A 207 19.61 -11.60 8.89
N LEU A 208 18.69 -10.63 8.79
CA LEU A 208 18.72 -9.53 7.83
C LEU A 208 19.19 -8.26 8.54
N VAL A 209 20.03 -7.45 7.89
CA VAL A 209 20.47 -6.16 8.42
C VAL A 209 20.10 -5.07 7.43
N PHE A 210 19.31 -4.11 7.87
CA PHE A 210 18.85 -2.97 7.08
C PHE A 210 19.54 -1.68 7.56
N GLY A 211 20.21 -1.01 6.65
CA GLY A 211 20.69 0.36 6.87
C GLY A 211 19.59 1.38 6.53
N ASP A 212 18.35 1.09 6.87
CA ASP A 212 17.16 1.82 6.47
C ASP A 212 16.00 1.57 7.42
N ARG A 213 14.76 2.07 7.10
CA ARG A 213 13.49 1.67 7.71
C ARG A 213 13.21 0.19 7.44
N PHE A 214 12.38 -0.40 8.29
CA PHE A 214 12.05 -1.83 8.20
C PHE A 214 10.55 -2.10 8.01
N PRO A 215 9.99 -1.93 6.82
CA PRO A 215 8.58 -2.20 6.55
C PRO A 215 8.28 -3.68 6.26
N PHE A 216 8.99 -4.62 6.88
CA PHE A 216 8.89 -6.05 6.55
C PHE A 216 8.49 -6.92 7.74
N ARG A 217 7.77 -6.37 8.71
CA ARG A 217 7.34 -7.07 9.92
C ARG A 217 6.60 -8.37 9.60
N TYR A 218 5.61 -8.31 8.68
CA TYR A 218 4.86 -9.49 8.25
C TYR A 218 5.70 -10.49 7.47
N PHE A 219 6.63 -10.00 6.65
CA PHE A 219 7.53 -10.86 5.89
C PHE A 219 8.43 -11.69 6.81
N VAL A 220 9.11 -11.07 7.76
CA VAL A 220 10.01 -11.80 8.67
C VAL A 220 9.25 -12.72 9.61
N HIS A 221 8.05 -12.33 10.03
CA HIS A 221 7.17 -13.17 10.82
C HIS A 221 6.76 -14.44 10.07
N GLU A 222 6.33 -14.32 8.82
CA GLU A 222 5.90 -15.45 7.97
C GLU A 222 7.05 -16.45 7.75
N TYR A 223 8.27 -15.96 7.50
CA TYR A 223 9.39 -16.83 7.14
C TYR A 223 10.32 -17.16 8.31
N GLY A 224 10.04 -16.68 9.52
CA GLY A 224 10.86 -16.94 10.70
C GLY A 224 12.28 -16.39 10.59
N LEU A 225 12.43 -15.19 10.03
CA LEU A 225 13.69 -14.48 9.91
C LEU A 225 13.86 -13.51 11.08
N ALA A 226 15.11 -13.34 11.52
CA ALA A 226 15.49 -12.26 12.43
C ALA A 226 15.96 -11.05 11.63
N TYR A 227 15.89 -9.87 12.22
CA TYR A 227 16.35 -8.65 11.59
C TYR A 227 16.95 -7.66 12.58
N GLN A 228 17.76 -6.75 12.04
CA GLN A 228 18.19 -5.50 12.68
C GLN A 228 18.05 -4.37 11.65
N ALA A 229 17.65 -3.19 12.08
CA ALA A 229 17.44 -2.08 11.17
C ALA A 229 17.76 -0.74 11.84
N ALA A 230 17.93 0.29 11.00
CA ALA A 230 18.24 1.63 11.48
C ALA A 230 17.01 2.31 12.11
N PHE A 231 15.81 2.01 11.61
CA PHE A 231 14.54 2.58 12.04
C PHE A 231 13.40 1.56 12.00
N PRO A 232 12.34 1.73 12.81
CA PRO A 232 11.06 1.07 12.63
C PRO A 232 10.44 1.33 11.24
N GLY A 233 9.46 0.52 10.86
CA GLY A 233 8.81 0.59 9.55
C GLY A 233 8.10 1.92 9.29
N CYS A 234 7.35 2.40 10.27
CA CYS A 234 6.53 3.61 10.20
C CYS A 234 7.28 4.88 10.65
N SER A 235 8.58 4.80 10.97
CA SER A 235 9.35 5.94 11.44
C SER A 235 9.42 7.07 10.42
N THR A 236 9.18 8.30 10.88
CA THR A 236 9.44 9.54 10.13
C THR A 236 10.88 10.03 10.25
N ASP A 237 11.70 9.41 11.12
CA ASP A 237 13.09 9.75 11.34
C ASP A 237 13.93 9.56 10.07
N THR A 238 14.87 10.46 9.88
CA THR A 238 15.76 10.45 8.71
C THR A 238 17.20 10.11 9.05
N GLU A 239 17.60 10.24 10.33
CA GLU A 239 18.97 10.01 10.79
C GLU A 239 18.95 9.20 12.09
N PRO A 240 19.50 7.96 12.09
CA PRO A 240 19.58 7.16 13.30
C PRO A 240 20.66 7.71 14.24
N THR A 241 20.56 7.35 15.51
CA THR A 241 21.58 7.75 16.48
C THR A 241 22.96 7.13 16.14
N ALA A 242 24.03 7.79 16.55
CA ALA A 242 25.37 7.22 16.40
C ALA A 242 25.52 5.86 17.12
N LYS A 243 24.74 5.61 18.18
CA LYS A 243 24.68 4.35 18.92
C LYS A 243 24.04 3.25 18.04
N THR A 244 22.96 3.56 17.35
CA THR A 244 22.29 2.63 16.40
C THR A 244 23.24 2.24 15.27
N ILE A 245 23.94 3.21 14.67
CA ILE A 245 24.91 2.95 13.58
C ILE A 245 26.04 2.05 14.10
N ALA A 246 26.60 2.34 15.28
CA ALA A 246 27.66 1.53 15.86
C ALA A 246 27.20 0.08 16.14
N PHE A 247 25.99 -0.08 16.68
CA PHE A 247 25.38 -1.39 16.94
C PHE A 247 25.21 -2.19 15.64
N LEU A 248 24.73 -1.56 14.54
CA LEU A 248 24.58 -2.23 13.24
C LEU A 248 25.94 -2.64 12.66
N ILE A 249 26.98 -1.78 12.77
CA ILE A 249 28.34 -2.11 12.32
C ILE A 249 28.88 -3.32 13.10
N ASP A 250 28.72 -3.35 14.42
CA ASP A 250 29.18 -4.47 15.25
C ASP A 250 28.38 -5.74 14.91
N THR A 251 27.06 -5.65 14.74
CA THR A 251 26.19 -6.76 14.31
C THR A 251 26.68 -7.37 12.99
N VAL A 252 27.00 -6.54 12.00
CA VAL A 252 27.48 -6.99 10.70
C VAL A 252 28.81 -7.72 10.82
N ARG A 253 29.75 -7.19 11.62
CA ARG A 253 31.08 -7.79 11.84
C ARG A 253 31.00 -9.10 12.59
N ASP A 254 30.26 -9.12 13.71
CA ASP A 254 30.17 -10.28 14.61
C ASP A 254 29.46 -11.47 13.96
N ASN A 255 28.54 -11.21 13.03
CA ASN A 255 27.79 -12.24 12.32
C ASN A 255 28.31 -12.48 10.89
N GLU A 256 29.42 -11.83 10.49
CA GLU A 256 30.02 -11.94 9.15
C GLU A 256 28.97 -11.74 8.03
N ILE A 257 28.11 -10.70 8.17
CA ILE A 257 27.04 -10.39 7.23
C ILE A 257 27.64 -9.81 5.94
N PRO A 258 27.44 -10.45 4.77
CA PRO A 258 28.05 -9.98 3.53
C PRO A 258 27.26 -8.86 2.85
N TYR A 259 25.99 -8.67 3.18
CA TYR A 259 25.12 -7.72 2.52
C TYR A 259 24.24 -6.94 3.50
N ILE A 260 24.11 -5.63 3.24
CA ILE A 260 23.20 -4.71 3.93
C ILE A 260 22.04 -4.39 3.01
N TYR A 261 20.83 -4.44 3.54
CA TYR A 261 19.63 -4.11 2.78
C TYR A 261 19.27 -2.63 2.92
N TYR A 262 18.67 -2.09 1.86
CA TYR A 262 18.00 -0.79 1.82
C TYR A 262 16.70 -0.91 1.03
N ILE A 263 15.75 0.02 1.26
CA ILE A 263 14.46 0.03 0.56
C ILE A 263 14.48 0.95 -0.67
N GLU A 264 13.45 0.86 -1.49
CA GLU A 264 13.27 1.76 -2.63
C GLU A 264 13.20 3.23 -2.20
N LEU A 265 13.60 4.11 -3.10
CA LEU A 265 13.67 5.58 -2.91
C LEU A 265 14.53 6.07 -1.73
N SER A 266 15.23 5.17 -1.05
CA SER A 266 16.17 5.51 0.02
C SER A 266 17.32 6.39 -0.47
N ASN A 267 17.79 7.31 0.38
CA ASN A 267 19.03 8.04 0.15
C ASN A 267 20.30 7.20 0.39
N ARG A 268 20.17 6.04 1.04
CA ARG A 268 21.21 5.05 1.39
C ARG A 268 22.34 5.55 2.28
N ASN A 269 22.27 6.76 2.83
CA ASN A 269 23.40 7.34 3.61
C ASN A 269 23.84 6.41 4.76
N VAL A 270 22.89 5.83 5.48
CA VAL A 270 23.16 4.93 6.61
C VAL A 270 23.71 3.59 6.12
N ALA A 271 23.09 3.01 5.11
CA ALA A 271 23.52 1.74 4.53
C ALA A 271 24.92 1.84 3.91
N ASP A 272 25.22 2.92 3.17
CA ASP A 272 26.54 3.20 2.61
C ASP A 272 27.58 3.36 3.73
N ALA A 273 27.27 4.09 4.82
CA ALA A 273 28.19 4.27 5.95
C ALA A 273 28.52 2.94 6.66
N ILE A 274 27.54 2.05 6.83
CA ILE A 274 27.77 0.71 7.40
C ILE A 274 28.65 -0.12 6.46
N CYS A 275 28.38 -0.10 5.15
CA CYS A 275 29.18 -0.82 4.16
C CYS A 275 30.64 -0.34 4.11
N GLU A 276 30.90 0.96 4.17
CA GLU A 276 32.24 1.53 4.22
C GLU A 276 33.05 1.03 5.43
N GLN A 277 32.39 0.81 6.58
CA GLN A 277 33.04 0.37 7.82
C GLN A 277 33.20 -1.15 7.92
N THR A 278 32.42 -1.92 7.20
CA THR A 278 32.36 -3.39 7.34
C THR A 278 32.89 -4.13 6.11
N GLY A 279 32.86 -3.50 4.94
CA GLY A 279 33.15 -4.14 3.66
C GLY A 279 31.98 -4.96 3.09
N ALA A 280 30.80 -4.91 3.71
CA ALA A 280 29.57 -5.49 3.17
C ALA A 280 29.12 -4.75 1.91
N GLU A 281 28.35 -5.42 1.05
CA GLU A 281 27.77 -4.85 -0.16
C GLU A 281 26.26 -4.51 0.05
N LEU A 282 25.71 -3.65 -0.81
CA LEU A 282 24.30 -3.26 -0.74
C LEU A 282 23.39 -4.15 -1.58
N LEU A 283 22.21 -4.47 -1.03
CA LEU A 283 21.12 -5.12 -1.76
C LEU A 283 19.81 -4.34 -1.55
N LEU A 284 19.12 -4.06 -2.65
CA LEU A 284 17.76 -3.53 -2.57
C LEU A 284 16.80 -4.63 -2.07
N PHE A 285 15.97 -4.31 -1.08
CA PHE A 285 14.81 -5.11 -0.70
C PHE A 285 13.57 -4.24 -0.78
N HIS A 286 12.79 -4.41 -1.83
CA HIS A 286 11.71 -3.51 -2.21
C HIS A 286 10.47 -3.74 -1.32
N SER A 287 10.00 -2.70 -0.63
CA SER A 287 8.79 -2.79 0.21
C SER A 287 7.50 -2.89 -0.60
N CYS A 288 7.53 -2.49 -1.86
CA CYS A 288 6.38 -2.32 -2.73
C CYS A 288 5.39 -1.23 -2.27
N GLN A 289 5.66 -0.49 -1.21
CA GLN A 289 4.81 0.61 -0.74
C GLN A 289 4.77 1.74 -1.76
N GLN A 290 5.93 2.10 -2.25
CA GLN A 290 6.15 3.12 -3.26
C GLN A 290 6.73 2.49 -4.52
N ILE A 291 6.77 3.22 -5.60
CA ILE A 291 7.38 2.75 -6.83
C ILE A 291 8.09 3.92 -7.53
N SER A 292 9.25 3.66 -8.14
CA SER A 292 9.90 4.67 -8.95
C SER A 292 9.11 4.98 -10.23
N GLN A 293 9.28 6.19 -10.78
CA GLN A 293 8.66 6.55 -12.05
C GLN A 293 9.06 5.57 -13.17
N ASN A 294 10.32 5.16 -13.21
CA ASN A 294 10.83 4.24 -14.23
C ASN A 294 10.20 2.85 -14.12
N ASP A 295 10.06 2.31 -12.90
CA ASP A 295 9.47 0.99 -12.67
C ASP A 295 7.98 1.01 -13.01
N PHE A 296 7.28 2.09 -12.65
CA PHE A 296 5.87 2.27 -12.97
C PHE A 296 5.65 2.34 -14.50
N GLU A 297 6.44 3.14 -15.22
CA GLU A 297 6.36 3.27 -16.68
C GLU A 297 6.77 1.98 -17.41
N SER A 298 7.66 1.19 -16.83
CA SER A 298 8.05 -0.12 -17.36
C SER A 298 7.02 -1.22 -17.11
N GLY A 299 5.96 -0.92 -16.35
CA GLY A 299 4.88 -1.84 -16.02
C GLY A 299 5.26 -2.85 -14.94
N ALA A 300 6.16 -2.50 -14.03
CA ALA A 300 6.50 -3.35 -12.90
C ALA A 300 5.22 -3.71 -12.09
N THR A 301 5.22 -4.90 -11.52
CA THR A 301 4.14 -5.44 -10.70
C THR A 301 4.68 -5.81 -9.33
N TYR A 302 3.80 -5.95 -8.34
CA TYR A 302 4.15 -6.51 -7.04
C TYR A 302 4.93 -7.83 -7.19
N VAL A 303 4.45 -8.75 -8.03
CA VAL A 303 5.11 -10.04 -8.27
C VAL A 303 6.50 -9.88 -8.84
N THR A 304 6.74 -8.95 -9.78
CA THR A 304 8.07 -8.74 -10.38
C THR A 304 9.05 -8.13 -9.39
N LEU A 305 8.60 -7.17 -8.56
CA LEU A 305 9.42 -6.57 -7.52
C LEU A 305 9.78 -7.57 -6.42
N MET A 306 8.81 -8.37 -5.97
CA MET A 306 9.05 -9.39 -4.96
C MET A 306 9.93 -10.55 -5.46
N ARG A 307 9.95 -10.86 -6.77
CA ARG A 307 10.95 -11.77 -7.34
C ARG A 307 12.37 -11.22 -7.25
N GLN A 308 12.55 -9.93 -7.46
CA GLN A 308 13.84 -9.28 -7.20
C GLN A 308 14.24 -9.44 -5.73
N ASN A 309 13.29 -9.28 -4.81
CA ASN A 309 13.52 -9.52 -3.39
C ASN A 309 13.95 -10.97 -3.13
N ALA A 310 13.32 -11.96 -3.78
CA ALA A 310 13.71 -13.37 -3.63
C ALA A 310 15.15 -13.61 -4.09
N GLU A 311 15.56 -13.04 -5.23
CA GLU A 311 16.95 -13.12 -5.70
C GLU A 311 17.93 -12.47 -4.74
N ASN A 312 17.61 -11.28 -4.22
CA ASN A 312 18.45 -10.55 -3.27
C ASN A 312 18.47 -11.22 -1.89
N LEU A 313 17.34 -11.76 -1.43
CA LEU A 313 17.28 -12.56 -0.21
C LEU A 313 18.21 -13.78 -0.30
N ARG A 314 18.19 -14.50 -1.43
CA ARG A 314 19.08 -15.64 -1.65
C ARG A 314 20.55 -15.23 -1.56
N LYS A 315 20.94 -14.11 -2.18
CA LYS A 315 22.32 -13.62 -2.08
C LYS A 315 22.71 -13.30 -0.63
N GLY A 316 21.84 -12.62 0.12
CA GLY A 316 22.15 -12.17 1.48
C GLY A 316 22.14 -13.28 2.52
N LEU A 317 21.38 -14.36 2.30
CA LEU A 317 21.28 -15.47 3.26
C LEU A 317 22.32 -16.59 2.99
N TYR A 318 22.92 -16.68 1.80
CA TYR A 318 23.92 -17.67 1.40
C TYR A 318 25.30 -17.05 1.21
#